data_5c3cc8e35d8c7690c9d57e8215a1d945
#
_entry.id   5c3cc8e35d8c7690c9d57e8215a1d945
#
_cell.length_a   1.000
_cell.length_b   1.000
_cell.length_c   1.000
_cell.angle_alpha   90.00
_cell.angle_beta   90.00
_cell.angle_gamma   90.00
#
_symmetry.space_group_name_H-M   'P 1'
#
loop_
_entity.id
_entity.type
_entity.pdbx_description
1 polymer ?
#
loop_
_entity_poly.entity_id
_entity_poly.type
_entity_poly.pdbx_seq_one_letter_code
_entity_poly.pdbx_strand_id
1 'polypeptide(L)'
;MRTNWPTVSTIARITRHREHVRQGQSVKSEAETIYLISSLKDPDPQQVLQFNRDHWKIEIMHRDKDVMLGEDSYTNRSGNAPRNIFTLTSAARTFLKRIAQSPTRAIEIAQENRQKTIRFLSDQNVTAFL
;
A
#
# COMPACT_ATOMS: atom_id res chain seq x y z
N MET A 1 -34.86 3.24 12.00
CA MET A 1 -34.37 2.64 10.75
C MET A 1 -33.66 1.34 11.09
N ARG A 2 -34.21 0.19 10.75
CA ARG A 2 -33.49 -1.08 10.91
C ARG A 2 -32.43 -1.13 9.82
N THR A 3 -31.16 -1.10 10.19
CA THR A 3 -30.06 -1.32 9.26
C THR A 3 -30.09 -2.75 8.79
N ASN A 4 -30.26 -2.98 7.49
CA ASN A 4 -30.25 -4.31 6.86
C ASN A 4 -28.86 -4.99 6.85
N TRP A 5 -28.03 -4.73 7.84
CA TRP A 5 -26.67 -5.24 7.94
C TRP A 5 -26.53 -6.06 9.24
N PRO A 6 -27.00 -7.30 9.25
CA PRO A 6 -27.10 -8.13 10.47
C PRO A 6 -25.74 -8.47 11.09
N THR A 7 -24.65 -8.30 10.33
CA THR A 7 -23.30 -8.62 10.78
C THR A 7 -22.53 -7.43 11.39
N VAL A 8 -23.07 -6.20 11.30
CA VAL A 8 -22.40 -5.02 11.86
C VAL A 8 -22.63 -4.98 13.37
N SER A 9 -21.55 -5.01 14.13
CA SER A 9 -21.55 -4.94 15.59
C SER A 9 -21.01 -3.62 16.11
N THR A 10 -20.11 -2.97 15.37
CA THR A 10 -19.45 -1.73 15.80
C THR A 10 -19.39 -0.72 14.68
N ILE A 11 -19.59 0.54 15.02
CA ILE A 11 -19.34 1.71 14.14
C ILE A 11 -18.27 2.54 14.82
N ALA A 12 -17.15 2.75 14.15
CA ALA A 12 -16.05 3.58 14.63
C ALA A 12 -15.96 4.88 13.82
N ARG A 13 -15.72 5.98 14.51
CA ARG A 13 -15.43 7.28 13.90
C ARG A 13 -13.95 7.60 14.07
N ILE A 14 -13.25 7.83 12.98
CA ILE A 14 -11.85 8.25 12.98
C ILE A 14 -11.80 9.68 12.48
N THR A 15 -11.21 10.58 13.27
CA THR A 15 -10.94 11.95 12.85
C THR A 15 -9.43 12.11 12.66
N ARG A 16 -9.04 12.50 11.45
CA ARG A 16 -7.63 12.74 11.07
C ARG A 16 -7.43 14.25 10.96
N HIS A 17 -6.45 14.75 11.67
CA HIS A 17 -6.01 16.13 11.55
C HIS A 17 -4.73 16.17 10.69
N ARG A 18 -4.73 17.02 9.68
CA ARG A 18 -3.55 17.27 8.83
C ARG A 18 -3.16 18.71 8.96
N GLU A 19 -1.90 18.94 9.30
CA GLU A 19 -1.31 20.26 9.28
C GLU A 19 -0.34 20.37 8.13
N HIS A 20 -0.54 21.40 7.30
CA HIS A 20 0.41 21.77 6.26
C HIS A 20 1.41 22.75 6.83
N VAL A 21 2.65 22.29 7.00
CA VAL A 21 3.73 23.13 7.54
C VAL A 21 4.60 23.62 6.38
N ARG A 22 4.79 24.94 6.28
CA ARG A 22 5.70 25.57 5.33
C ARG A 22 6.68 26.45 6.12
N GLN A 23 7.97 26.20 5.94
CA GLN A 23 9.04 26.92 6.67
C GLN A 23 8.87 26.92 8.20
N GLY A 24 8.39 25.80 8.75
CA GLY A 24 8.20 25.66 10.21
C GLY A 24 6.91 26.29 10.76
N GLN A 25 6.09 26.92 9.91
CA GLN A 25 4.80 27.48 10.32
C GLN A 25 3.63 26.67 9.76
N SER A 26 2.62 26.41 10.60
CA SER A 26 1.38 25.78 10.16
C SER A 26 0.59 26.76 9.29
N VAL A 27 0.45 26.42 7.99
CA VAL A 27 -0.22 27.29 6.99
C VAL A 27 -1.69 26.91 6.86
N LYS A 28 -2.04 25.63 7.07
CA LYS A 28 -3.40 25.13 6.93
C LYS A 28 -3.58 23.89 7.80
N SER A 29 -4.69 23.84 8.52
CA SER A 29 -5.13 22.64 9.23
C SER A 29 -6.43 22.14 8.62
N GLU A 30 -6.49 20.85 8.30
CA GLU A 30 -7.67 20.18 7.77
C GLU A 30 -8.04 19.02 8.66
N ALA A 31 -9.33 18.90 8.97
CA ALA A 31 -9.89 17.75 9.68
C ALA A 31 -10.74 16.91 8.72
N GLU A 32 -10.40 15.64 8.61
CA GLU A 32 -11.16 14.65 7.84
C GLU A 32 -11.75 13.63 8.80
N THR A 33 -13.04 13.37 8.70
CA THR A 33 -13.73 12.36 9.51
C THR A 33 -14.21 11.24 8.61
N ILE A 34 -13.84 10.00 8.95
CA ILE A 34 -14.31 8.78 8.30
C ILE A 34 -15.03 7.89 9.30
N TYR A 35 -16.00 7.12 8.80
CA TYR A 35 -16.72 6.13 9.59
C TYR A 35 -16.38 4.74 9.07
N LEU A 36 -16.07 3.84 10.00
CA LEU A 36 -15.81 2.42 9.71
C LEU A 36 -16.90 1.58 10.34
N ILE A 37 -17.31 0.54 9.65
CA ILE A 37 -18.21 -0.49 10.16
C ILE A 37 -17.44 -1.79 10.36
N SER A 38 -17.72 -2.51 11.44
CA SER A 38 -17.05 -3.75 11.79
C SER A 38 -18.01 -4.78 12.34
N SER A 39 -17.73 -6.05 12.05
CA SER A 39 -18.39 -7.20 12.69
C SER A 39 -17.79 -7.56 14.05
N LEU A 40 -16.67 -6.96 14.43
CA LEU A 40 -16.07 -7.17 15.74
C LEU A 40 -16.94 -6.53 16.81
N LYS A 41 -17.13 -7.27 17.91
CA LYS A 41 -17.81 -6.76 19.09
C LYS A 41 -16.77 -6.05 19.96
N ASP A 42 -17.03 -4.76 20.22
CA ASP A 42 -16.25 -3.93 21.16
C ASP A 42 -14.72 -3.97 20.91
N PRO A 43 -14.25 -3.66 19.67
CA PRO A 43 -12.84 -3.65 19.38
C PRO A 43 -12.15 -2.48 20.08
N ASP A 44 -10.91 -2.71 20.55
CA ASP A 44 -10.06 -1.64 21.05
C ASP A 44 -9.85 -0.56 19.96
N PRO A 45 -9.96 0.74 20.28
CA PRO A 45 -9.71 1.83 19.35
C PRO A 45 -8.37 1.74 18.60
N GLN A 46 -7.32 1.24 19.25
CA GLN A 46 -6.01 1.01 18.63
C GLN A 46 -6.08 -0.06 17.53
N GLN A 47 -6.82 -1.14 17.75
CA GLN A 47 -7.05 -2.18 16.76
C GLN A 47 -7.79 -1.64 15.53
N VAL A 48 -8.82 -0.82 15.74
CA VAL A 48 -9.57 -0.18 14.64
C VAL A 48 -8.65 0.70 13.79
N LEU A 49 -7.81 1.51 14.43
CA LEU A 49 -6.82 2.33 13.74
C LEU A 49 -5.81 1.49 12.96
N GLN A 50 -5.36 0.38 13.55
CA GLN A 50 -4.42 -0.52 12.88
C GLN A 50 -5.05 -1.18 11.66
N PHE A 51 -6.27 -1.70 11.75
CA PHE A 51 -6.99 -2.26 10.62
C PHE A 51 -7.18 -1.25 9.48
N ASN A 52 -7.54 -0.01 9.80
CA ASN A 52 -7.65 1.05 8.82
C ASN A 52 -6.32 1.33 8.12
N ARG A 53 -5.21 1.37 8.87
CA ARG A 53 -3.85 1.55 8.31
C ARG A 53 -3.43 0.38 7.42
N ASP A 54 -3.75 -0.84 7.82
CA ASP A 54 -3.40 -2.03 7.05
C ASP A 54 -4.22 -2.13 5.76
N HIS A 55 -5.48 -1.72 5.79
CA HIS A 55 -6.31 -1.58 4.60
C HIS A 55 -5.69 -0.57 3.60
N TRP A 56 -5.28 0.60 4.07
CA TRP A 56 -4.59 1.59 3.25
C TRP A 56 -3.26 1.09 2.67
N LYS A 57 -2.52 0.25 3.39
CA LYS A 57 -1.30 -0.38 2.86
C LYS A 57 -1.60 -1.29 1.67
N ILE A 58 -2.71 -2.01 1.71
CA ILE A 58 -3.16 -2.87 0.62
C ILE A 58 -3.53 -2.02 -0.61
N GLU A 59 -4.29 -0.94 -0.42
CA GLU A 59 -4.65 -0.02 -1.51
C GLU A 59 -3.41 0.63 -2.15
N ILE A 60 -2.46 1.08 -1.34
CA ILE A 60 -1.18 1.60 -1.83
C ILE A 60 -0.43 0.53 -2.62
N MET A 61 -0.45 -0.73 -2.16
CA MET A 61 0.19 -1.83 -2.87
C MET A 61 -0.44 -2.04 -4.26
N HIS A 62 -1.77 -2.06 -4.36
CA HIS A 62 -2.46 -2.18 -5.64
C HIS A 62 -2.14 -1.00 -6.55
N ARG A 63 -2.26 0.23 -6.05
CA ARG A 63 -1.89 1.42 -6.82
C ARG A 63 -0.45 1.39 -7.34
N ASP A 64 0.51 0.97 -6.52
CA ASP A 64 1.90 0.84 -6.95
C ASP A 64 2.05 -0.16 -8.10
N LYS A 65 1.32 -1.28 -8.05
CA LYS A 65 1.33 -2.31 -9.08
C LYS A 65 0.66 -1.85 -10.37
N ASP A 66 -0.48 -1.20 -10.28
CA ASP A 66 -1.28 -0.76 -11.42
C ASP A 66 -0.63 0.44 -12.13
N VAL A 67 -0.28 1.48 -11.37
CA VAL A 67 0.23 2.73 -11.94
C VAL A 67 1.69 2.63 -12.33
N MET A 68 2.52 1.96 -11.51
CA MET A 68 3.97 1.97 -11.71
C MET A 68 4.50 0.75 -12.44
N LEU A 69 3.90 -0.42 -12.21
CA LEU A 69 4.29 -1.67 -12.86
C LEU A 69 3.34 -2.05 -13.99
N GLY A 70 2.28 -1.28 -14.21
CA GLY A 70 1.35 -1.44 -15.32
C GLY A 70 0.58 -2.76 -15.28
N GLU A 71 0.28 -3.29 -14.07
CA GLU A 71 -0.37 -4.60 -13.93
C GLU A 71 -1.68 -4.67 -14.71
N ASP A 72 -2.49 -3.63 -14.66
CA ASP A 72 -3.77 -3.54 -15.36
C ASP A 72 -3.64 -3.44 -16.88
N SER A 73 -2.48 -3.06 -17.40
CA SER A 73 -2.23 -2.98 -18.85
C SER A 73 -2.00 -4.34 -19.50
N TYR A 74 -1.79 -5.40 -18.72
CA TYR A 74 -1.66 -6.75 -19.25
C TYR A 74 -3.01 -7.35 -19.61
N THR A 75 -3.22 -7.60 -20.89
CA THR A 75 -4.50 -8.07 -21.43
C THR A 75 -4.64 -9.58 -21.50
N ASN A 76 -3.55 -10.33 -21.32
CA ASN A 76 -3.58 -11.78 -21.35
C ASN A 76 -4.30 -12.34 -20.11
N ARG A 77 -5.51 -12.89 -20.33
CA ARG A 77 -6.38 -13.44 -19.29
C ARG A 77 -6.48 -14.96 -19.32
N SER A 78 -5.70 -15.65 -20.18
CA SER A 78 -5.79 -17.09 -20.35
C SER A 78 -4.81 -17.86 -19.44
N GLY A 79 -5.25 -19.01 -18.97
CA GLY A 79 -4.45 -19.92 -18.17
C GLY A 79 -3.91 -19.28 -16.89
N ASN A 80 -2.62 -19.46 -16.62
CA ASN A 80 -1.93 -18.93 -15.45
C ASN A 80 -1.38 -17.50 -15.64
N ALA A 81 -1.61 -16.85 -16.78
CA ALA A 81 -1.02 -15.54 -17.07
C ALA A 81 -1.37 -14.47 -16.01
N PRO A 82 -2.63 -14.29 -15.56
CA PRO A 82 -2.94 -13.30 -14.52
C PRO A 82 -2.19 -13.56 -13.21
N ARG A 83 -2.11 -14.83 -12.80
CA ARG A 83 -1.40 -15.23 -11.58
C ARG A 83 0.10 -14.97 -11.67
N ASN A 84 0.69 -15.28 -12.83
CA ASN A 84 2.11 -15.06 -13.06
C ASN A 84 2.46 -13.58 -13.06
N ILE A 85 1.65 -12.75 -13.73
CA ILE A 85 1.81 -11.29 -13.73
C ILE A 85 1.70 -10.74 -12.29
N PHE A 86 0.68 -11.14 -11.54
CA PHE A 86 0.53 -10.73 -10.15
C PHE A 86 1.77 -11.09 -9.31
N THR A 87 2.32 -12.30 -9.49
CA THR A 87 3.50 -12.76 -8.75
C THR A 87 4.74 -11.94 -9.13
N LEU A 88 4.95 -11.71 -10.43
CA LEU A 88 6.09 -10.93 -10.93
C LEU A 88 6.03 -9.47 -10.47
N THR A 89 4.88 -8.82 -10.58
CA THR A 89 4.70 -7.42 -10.12
C THR A 89 4.85 -7.28 -8.61
N SER A 90 4.40 -8.28 -7.85
CA SER A 90 4.58 -8.33 -6.39
C SER A 90 6.06 -8.49 -6.00
N ALA A 91 6.80 -9.37 -6.69
CA ALA A 91 8.24 -9.52 -6.51
C ALA A 91 8.98 -8.24 -6.88
N ALA A 92 8.69 -7.67 -8.06
CA ALA A 92 9.30 -6.42 -8.51
C ALA A 92 9.08 -5.28 -7.50
N ARG A 93 7.85 -5.11 -7.01
CA ARG A 93 7.54 -4.11 -5.97
C ARG A 93 8.35 -4.34 -4.69
N THR A 94 8.50 -5.59 -4.28
CA THR A 94 9.28 -5.94 -3.08
C THR A 94 10.75 -5.58 -3.25
N PHE A 95 11.33 -5.83 -4.43
CA PHE A 95 12.71 -5.41 -4.74
C PHE A 95 12.86 -3.89 -4.78
N LEU A 96 11.92 -3.18 -5.42
CA LEU A 96 11.95 -1.72 -5.49
C LEU A 96 11.91 -1.08 -4.08
N LYS A 97 11.13 -1.63 -3.16
CA LYS A 97 11.07 -1.16 -1.77
C LYS A 97 12.38 -1.35 -0.97
N ARG A 98 13.27 -2.22 -1.42
CA ARG A 98 14.61 -2.36 -0.84
C ARG A 98 15.57 -1.27 -1.31
N ILE A 99 15.34 -0.74 -2.53
CA ILE A 99 16.16 0.33 -3.09
C ILE A 99 15.76 1.68 -2.47
N ALA A 100 14.47 1.96 -2.35
CA ALA A 100 13.94 3.17 -1.73
C ALA A 100 12.54 2.96 -1.15
N GLN A 101 12.13 3.80 -0.20
CA GLN A 101 10.79 3.73 0.40
C GLN A 101 9.67 3.99 -0.62
N SER A 102 9.91 4.91 -1.56
CA SER A 102 9.01 5.20 -2.69
C SER A 102 9.41 4.36 -3.89
N PRO A 103 8.49 3.56 -4.48
CA PRO A 103 8.79 2.80 -5.69
C PRO A 103 9.18 3.69 -6.88
N THR A 104 8.58 4.88 -7.02
CA THR A 104 8.97 5.86 -8.05
C THR A 104 10.44 6.22 -7.93
N ARG A 105 10.87 6.60 -6.73
CA ARG A 105 12.28 6.94 -6.49
C ARG A 105 13.20 5.75 -6.69
N ALA A 106 12.74 4.55 -6.35
CA ALA A 106 13.51 3.32 -6.58
C ALA A 106 13.73 3.06 -8.07
N ILE A 107 12.72 3.30 -8.92
CA ILE A 107 12.84 3.18 -10.37
C ILE A 107 13.83 4.20 -10.93
N GLU A 108 13.74 5.46 -10.51
CA GLU A 108 14.68 6.51 -10.91
C GLU A 108 16.13 6.10 -10.56
N ILE A 109 16.38 5.69 -9.32
CA ILE A 109 17.71 5.23 -8.86
C ILE A 109 18.19 4.03 -9.71
N ALA A 110 17.29 3.08 -9.99
CA ALA A 110 17.62 1.90 -10.78
C ALA A 110 17.97 2.26 -12.24
N GLN A 111 17.31 3.25 -12.81
CA GLN A 111 17.58 3.76 -14.15
C GLN A 111 18.88 4.57 -14.22
N GLU A 112 19.13 5.43 -13.23
CA GLU A 112 20.36 6.22 -13.12
C GLU A 112 21.61 5.36 -12.99
N ASN A 113 21.52 4.23 -12.31
CA ASN A 113 22.66 3.37 -12.00
C ASN A 113 22.40 1.87 -12.14
N ARG A 114 22.03 1.48 -13.38
CA ARG A 114 21.60 0.11 -13.71
C ARG A 114 22.57 -0.99 -13.24
N GLN A 115 23.88 -0.80 -13.47
CA GLN A 115 24.86 -1.81 -13.08
C GLN A 115 24.98 -1.99 -11.57
N LYS A 116 24.92 -0.88 -10.81
CA LYS A 116 24.94 -0.90 -9.34
C LYS A 116 23.70 -1.57 -8.79
N THR A 117 22.54 -1.31 -9.40
CA THR A 117 21.27 -1.94 -9.02
C THR A 117 21.29 -3.44 -9.26
N ILE A 118 21.82 -3.90 -10.41
CA ILE A 118 21.95 -5.33 -10.72
C ILE A 118 22.89 -6.00 -9.70
N ARG A 119 24.03 -5.40 -9.37
CA ARG A 119 24.95 -5.92 -8.34
C ARG A 119 24.27 -6.02 -6.99
N PHE A 120 23.59 -4.96 -6.56
CA PHE A 120 22.82 -4.93 -5.30
C PHE A 120 21.78 -6.06 -5.23
N LEU A 121 21.06 -6.33 -6.30
CA LEU A 121 20.08 -7.41 -6.36
C LEU A 121 20.73 -8.80 -6.41
N SER A 122 21.91 -8.94 -7.03
CA SER A 122 22.67 -10.20 -7.12
C SER A 122 23.35 -10.58 -5.79
N ASP A 123 23.84 -9.60 -5.06
CA ASP A 123 24.57 -9.82 -3.79
C ASP A 123 23.63 -10.11 -2.60
N GLN A 124 22.36 -9.84 -2.74
CA GLN A 124 21.37 -10.19 -1.71
C GLN A 124 21.02 -11.68 -1.84
N ASN A 125 21.54 -12.49 -0.92
CA ASN A 125 21.14 -13.91 -0.82
C ASN A 125 19.62 -14.03 -0.83
N VAL A 126 19.09 -14.63 -1.88
CA VAL A 126 17.64 -14.84 -2.12
C VAL A 126 17.03 -15.77 -1.05
N THR A 127 17.85 -16.41 -0.24
CA THR A 127 17.46 -17.35 0.84
C THR A 127 16.60 -16.71 1.95
N ALA A 128 16.38 -15.42 1.95
CA ALA A 128 15.48 -14.75 2.90
C ALA A 128 14.00 -14.67 2.44
N PHE A 129 13.62 -15.35 1.36
CA PHE A 129 12.28 -15.23 0.74
C PHE A 129 11.51 -16.54 0.54
N LEU A 130 12.00 -17.67 1.04
CA LEU A 130 11.25 -18.94 1.05
C LEU A 130 10.73 -19.26 2.43
#